data_6fafa4c7b277bd54867967713c0649da
#
_entry.id   6fafa4c7b277bd54867967713c0649da
#
_cell.length_a   1.000
_cell.length_b   1.000
_cell.length_c   1.000
_cell.angle_alpha   90.00
_cell.angle_beta   90.00
_cell.angle_gamma   90.00
#
_symmetry.space_group_name_H-M   'P 1'
#
loop_
_entity.id
_entity.type
_entity.pdbx_description
1 polymer ?
#
loop_
_entity_poly.entity_id
_entity_poly.type
_entity_poly.pdbx_seq_one_letter_code
_entity_poly.pdbx_strand_id
1 'polypeptide(L)'
;MWIAGAMPAFAQPDLSRTIGSTVADRPSASYGFSAVRLDSADGQRHYRVRIATPKAAPPAAGYPVVYLLDGNAALMELDERLLDSLTTHGDAPVLVFIADDSALRIDAVGRSLDYTPARYSDGRVETDPLNPQRRTGGAAAFAQLIATGICPQVEARVAVDRQRQTLWGHSYGGLFVLQVLLTQPQLFQHYVAVDPSLWWGDGFLVQQARRVVDHAQEVSADTPQSERRLTLMAGEGGPTANNAKPHRPGRPRADPHAAQHLVALLSSLPGLTAEYRLLPGLSHGQTLGASLAPTLRDAATR
;
A
#
# COMPACT_ATOMS: atom_id res chain seq x y z
N MET A 1 -19.12 42.29 22.31
CA MET A 1 -19.53 41.62 21.06
C MET A 1 -18.39 40.68 20.65
N TRP A 2 -18.49 39.40 21.02
CA TRP A 2 -17.46 38.41 20.75
C TRP A 2 -17.76 37.76 19.39
N ILE A 3 -16.85 37.93 18.43
CA ILE A 3 -16.92 37.24 17.14
C ILE A 3 -16.33 35.86 17.37
N ALA A 4 -17.18 34.84 17.43
CA ALA A 4 -16.75 33.46 17.40
C ALA A 4 -16.25 33.14 16.00
N GLY A 5 -14.92 33.10 15.83
CA GLY A 5 -14.29 32.63 14.62
C GLY A 5 -14.60 31.15 14.44
N ALA A 6 -15.37 30.79 13.41
CA ALA A 6 -15.58 29.42 13.02
C ALA A 6 -14.23 28.80 12.60
N MET A 7 -13.71 27.86 13.40
CA MET A 7 -12.57 27.04 12.98
C MET A 7 -12.99 26.19 11.76
N PRO A 8 -12.16 26.08 10.72
CA PRO A 8 -12.46 25.19 9.61
C PRO A 8 -12.53 23.75 10.15
N ALA A 9 -13.69 23.12 10.01
CA ALA A 9 -13.87 21.72 10.27
C ALA A 9 -13.00 20.97 9.23
N PHE A 10 -11.91 20.35 9.69
CA PHE A 10 -11.15 19.41 8.85
C PHE A 10 -12.09 18.28 8.44
N ALA A 11 -12.45 18.25 7.18
CA ALA A 11 -13.34 17.25 6.64
C ALA A 11 -12.72 15.85 6.89
N GLN A 12 -13.38 15.05 7.73
CA GLN A 12 -13.06 13.64 7.85
C GLN A 12 -13.26 13.00 6.46
N PRO A 13 -12.42 12.02 6.07
CA PRO A 13 -12.62 11.32 4.80
C PRO A 13 -14.05 10.79 4.73
N ASP A 14 -14.75 11.09 3.64
CA ASP A 14 -16.08 10.53 3.39
C ASP A 14 -15.95 9.04 3.10
N LEU A 15 -16.26 8.22 4.09
CA LEU A 15 -16.18 6.76 4.02
C LEU A 15 -17.35 6.16 3.24
N SER A 16 -18.38 6.93 2.90
CA SER A 16 -19.51 6.52 2.08
C SER A 16 -19.27 6.74 0.58
N ARG A 17 -18.19 7.45 0.22
CA ARG A 17 -17.86 7.75 -1.17
C ARG A 17 -17.71 6.47 -1.98
N THR A 18 -18.43 6.38 -3.09
CA THR A 18 -18.34 5.25 -4.04
C THR A 18 -17.34 5.53 -5.16
N ILE A 19 -16.91 4.48 -5.85
CA ILE A 19 -15.94 4.54 -6.93
C ILE A 19 -16.41 5.40 -8.12
N GLY A 20 -17.71 5.38 -8.44
CA GLY A 20 -18.22 6.06 -9.63
C GLY A 20 -17.66 5.49 -10.95
N SER A 21 -17.74 6.26 -12.04
CA SER A 21 -17.17 5.88 -13.33
C SER A 21 -15.67 6.17 -13.38
N THR A 22 -14.90 5.24 -13.92
CA THR A 22 -13.44 5.27 -14.00
C THR A 22 -12.95 5.02 -15.44
N VAL A 23 -11.63 5.01 -15.63
CA VAL A 23 -11.01 4.61 -16.91
C VAL A 23 -11.32 3.16 -17.30
N ALA A 24 -11.64 2.29 -16.33
CA ALA A 24 -11.99 0.89 -16.59
C ALA A 24 -13.38 0.71 -17.21
N ASP A 25 -14.23 1.74 -17.16
CA ASP A 25 -15.61 1.70 -17.65
C ASP A 25 -15.73 2.25 -19.09
N ARG A 26 -14.61 2.61 -19.71
CA ARG A 26 -14.54 3.17 -21.08
C ARG A 26 -13.49 2.42 -21.89
N PRO A 27 -13.62 2.42 -23.24
CA PRO A 27 -12.57 1.94 -24.10
C PRO A 27 -11.30 2.77 -23.90
N SER A 28 -10.19 2.12 -23.56
CA SER A 28 -8.86 2.74 -23.51
C SER A 28 -8.09 2.42 -24.79
N ALA A 29 -7.27 3.36 -25.27
CA ALA A 29 -6.38 3.13 -26.40
C ALA A 29 -5.24 2.18 -26.03
N SER A 30 -4.72 2.28 -24.81
CA SER A 30 -3.46 1.67 -24.37
C SER A 30 -3.65 0.41 -23.53
N TYR A 31 -4.79 0.27 -22.82
CA TYR A 31 -5.03 -0.83 -21.88
C TYR A 31 -6.34 -1.56 -22.13
N GLY A 32 -6.36 -2.87 -21.86
CA GLY A 32 -7.57 -3.67 -21.74
C GLY A 32 -7.86 -3.94 -20.26
N PHE A 33 -9.14 -3.88 -19.85
CA PHE A 33 -9.54 -4.12 -18.46
C PHE A 33 -10.30 -5.44 -18.33
N SER A 34 -9.96 -6.20 -17.30
CA SER A 34 -10.69 -7.39 -16.86
C SER A 34 -10.84 -7.40 -15.34
N ALA A 35 -11.66 -8.29 -14.81
CA ALA A 35 -11.81 -8.43 -13.37
C ALA A 35 -12.00 -9.89 -12.97
N VAL A 36 -11.56 -10.22 -11.77
CA VAL A 36 -11.81 -11.50 -11.11
C VAL A 36 -12.29 -11.25 -9.68
N ARG A 37 -13.14 -12.12 -9.18
CA ARG A 37 -13.56 -12.14 -7.78
C ARG A 37 -12.88 -13.30 -7.07
N LEU A 38 -12.47 -13.03 -5.84
CA LEU A 38 -11.89 -14.02 -4.93
C LEU A 38 -12.46 -13.81 -3.54
N ASP A 39 -12.53 -14.89 -2.79
CA ASP A 39 -12.93 -14.87 -1.40
C ASP A 39 -11.74 -15.15 -0.49
N SER A 40 -11.79 -14.62 0.75
CA SER A 40 -10.87 -15.06 1.80
C SER A 40 -11.08 -16.55 2.12
N ALA A 41 -10.08 -17.20 2.69
CA ALA A 41 -10.13 -18.62 3.01
C ALA A 41 -11.29 -19.00 3.96
N ASP A 42 -11.73 -18.08 4.80
CA ASP A 42 -12.88 -18.24 5.71
C ASP A 42 -14.22 -17.81 5.07
N GLY A 43 -14.21 -17.35 3.80
CA GLY A 43 -15.41 -16.90 3.08
C GLY A 43 -16.06 -15.62 3.61
N GLN A 44 -15.41 -14.90 4.56
CA GLN A 44 -15.99 -13.71 5.19
C GLN A 44 -15.66 -12.41 4.47
N ARG A 45 -14.64 -12.42 3.62
CA ARG A 45 -14.20 -11.28 2.83
C ARG A 45 -14.28 -11.61 1.35
N HIS A 46 -14.80 -10.68 0.58
CA HIS A 46 -14.97 -10.79 -0.86
C HIS A 46 -14.18 -9.68 -1.55
N TYR A 47 -13.39 -10.04 -2.55
CA TYR A 47 -12.51 -9.10 -3.23
C TYR A 47 -12.82 -9.05 -4.72
N ARG A 48 -12.75 -7.85 -5.27
CA ARG A 48 -12.73 -7.60 -6.70
C ARG A 48 -11.34 -7.15 -7.10
N VAL A 49 -10.69 -7.95 -7.90
CA VAL A 49 -9.37 -7.65 -8.47
C VAL A 49 -9.57 -7.25 -9.92
N ARG A 50 -9.36 -5.95 -10.22
CA ARG A 50 -9.36 -5.47 -11.61
C ARG A 50 -7.95 -5.50 -12.13
N ILE A 51 -7.79 -5.92 -13.39
CA ILE A 51 -6.50 -6.09 -14.06
C ILE A 51 -6.53 -5.23 -15.32
N ALA A 52 -5.66 -4.24 -15.38
CA ALA A 52 -5.40 -3.46 -16.58
C ALA A 52 -4.16 -4.02 -17.27
N THR A 53 -4.34 -4.58 -18.45
CA THR A 53 -3.27 -5.19 -19.25
C THR A 53 -2.93 -4.26 -20.41
N PRO A 54 -1.64 -3.95 -20.64
CA PRO A 54 -1.23 -3.21 -21.83
C PRO A 54 -1.69 -3.90 -23.11
N LYS A 55 -2.11 -3.14 -24.11
CA LYS A 55 -2.44 -3.69 -25.44
C LYS A 55 -1.21 -3.98 -26.29
N ALA A 56 -0.07 -3.35 -25.97
CA ALA A 56 1.22 -3.69 -26.55
C ALA A 56 1.63 -5.10 -26.13
N ALA A 57 2.41 -5.77 -26.95
CA ALA A 57 2.93 -7.11 -26.63
C ALA A 57 3.85 -7.06 -25.39
N PRO A 58 3.89 -8.15 -24.60
CA PRO A 58 4.79 -8.21 -23.44
C PRO A 58 6.25 -8.21 -23.88
N PRO A 59 7.15 -7.66 -23.04
CA PRO A 59 8.58 -7.92 -23.16
C PRO A 59 8.89 -9.43 -23.10
N ALA A 60 10.09 -9.84 -23.52
CA ALA A 60 10.49 -11.25 -23.54
C ALA A 60 10.42 -11.92 -22.14
N ALA A 61 10.68 -11.18 -21.06
CA ALA A 61 10.57 -11.66 -19.68
C ALA A 61 9.13 -11.65 -19.13
N GLY A 62 8.18 -11.05 -19.84
CA GLY A 62 6.83 -10.75 -19.38
C GLY A 62 6.67 -9.27 -18.96
N TYR A 63 5.45 -8.89 -18.60
CA TYR A 63 5.17 -7.53 -18.11
C TYR A 63 5.67 -7.33 -16.69
N PRO A 64 6.20 -6.14 -16.35
CA PRO A 64 6.23 -5.70 -14.95
C PRO A 64 4.81 -5.64 -14.39
N VAL A 65 4.65 -5.85 -13.10
CA VAL A 65 3.31 -5.81 -12.45
C VAL A 65 3.32 -4.88 -11.26
N VAL A 66 2.27 -4.06 -11.13
CA VAL A 66 2.04 -3.25 -9.95
C VAL A 66 0.73 -3.65 -9.28
N TYR A 67 0.82 -4.19 -8.07
CA TYR A 67 -0.32 -4.53 -7.22
C TYR A 67 -0.66 -3.33 -6.35
N LEU A 68 -1.87 -2.80 -6.51
CA LEU A 68 -2.36 -1.57 -5.91
C LEU A 68 -3.43 -1.91 -4.87
N LEU A 69 -3.11 -1.70 -3.60
CA LEU A 69 -4.05 -1.84 -2.49
C LEU A 69 -5.07 -0.70 -2.50
N ASP A 70 -6.20 -0.85 -1.80
CA ASP A 70 -7.34 0.07 -1.91
C ASP A 70 -7.68 0.34 -3.39
N GLY A 71 -7.75 -0.73 -4.18
CA GLY A 71 -7.76 -0.69 -5.64
C GLY A 71 -8.84 0.21 -6.26
N ASN A 72 -10.01 0.34 -5.61
CA ASN A 72 -11.03 1.28 -6.05
C ASN A 72 -10.53 2.73 -5.94
N ALA A 73 -9.87 3.10 -4.84
CA ALA A 73 -9.32 4.44 -4.66
C ALA A 73 -8.18 4.72 -5.64
N ALA A 74 -7.28 3.76 -5.85
CA ALA A 74 -6.19 3.90 -6.80
C ALA A 74 -6.72 4.07 -8.24
N LEU A 75 -7.71 3.27 -8.65
CA LEU A 75 -8.31 3.34 -9.99
C LEU A 75 -9.01 4.70 -10.26
N MET A 76 -9.61 5.31 -9.23
CA MET A 76 -10.24 6.64 -9.35
C MET A 76 -9.25 7.78 -9.62
N GLU A 77 -7.99 7.59 -9.34
CA GLU A 77 -6.93 8.60 -9.55
C GLU A 77 -6.23 8.45 -10.91
N LEU A 78 -6.57 7.41 -11.69
CA LEU A 78 -6.00 7.20 -13.02
C LEU A 78 -6.85 7.88 -14.10
N ASP A 79 -6.16 8.44 -15.09
CA ASP A 79 -6.74 8.94 -16.32
C ASP A 79 -6.07 8.29 -17.55
N GLU A 80 -6.67 8.50 -18.73
CA GLU A 80 -6.16 7.93 -19.98
C GLU A 80 -4.76 8.49 -20.34
N ARG A 81 -4.46 9.75 -19.98
CA ARG A 81 -3.16 10.36 -20.25
C ARG A 81 -2.04 9.64 -19.49
N LEU A 82 -2.31 9.28 -18.22
CA LEU A 82 -1.34 8.50 -17.44
C LEU A 82 -1.14 7.13 -18.07
N LEU A 83 -2.22 6.42 -18.43
CA LEU A 83 -2.15 5.11 -19.07
C LEU A 83 -1.36 5.16 -20.39
N ASP A 84 -1.65 6.14 -21.26
CA ASP A 84 -0.92 6.34 -22.51
C ASP A 84 0.58 6.61 -22.25
N SER A 85 0.89 7.42 -21.24
CA SER A 85 2.28 7.74 -20.90
C SER A 85 3.11 6.53 -20.47
N LEU A 86 2.47 5.51 -19.89
CA LEU A 86 3.16 4.27 -19.48
C LEU A 86 3.56 3.41 -20.68
N THR A 87 2.86 3.53 -21.82
CA THR A 87 3.16 2.74 -23.03
C THR A 87 4.17 3.40 -23.96
N THR A 88 4.55 4.66 -23.69
CA THR A 88 5.49 5.41 -24.54
C THR A 88 6.94 5.37 -24.05
N HIS A 89 7.16 4.99 -22.78
CA HIS A 89 8.49 5.03 -22.17
C HIS A 89 8.73 3.76 -21.33
N GLY A 90 9.45 2.80 -21.89
CA GLY A 90 9.77 1.55 -21.21
C GLY A 90 8.71 0.45 -21.38
N ASP A 91 8.75 -0.52 -20.49
CA ASP A 91 7.86 -1.68 -20.48
C ASP A 91 6.58 -1.36 -19.70
N ALA A 92 5.49 -1.11 -20.40
CA ALA A 92 4.21 -0.79 -19.74
C ALA A 92 3.80 -1.88 -18.74
N PRO A 93 3.55 -1.54 -17.44
CA PRO A 93 3.21 -2.53 -16.43
C PRO A 93 1.75 -2.99 -16.51
N VAL A 94 1.49 -4.23 -16.14
CA VAL A 94 0.14 -4.67 -15.76
C VAL A 94 -0.21 -4.03 -14.42
N LEU A 95 -1.41 -3.44 -14.32
CA LEU A 95 -1.89 -2.82 -13.09
C LEU A 95 -2.98 -3.69 -12.45
N VAL A 96 -2.76 -4.09 -11.21
CA VAL A 96 -3.66 -5.00 -10.47
C VAL A 96 -4.27 -4.24 -9.30
N PHE A 97 -5.55 -3.88 -9.42
CA PHE A 97 -6.28 -3.13 -8.40
C PHE A 97 -7.00 -4.08 -7.47
N ILE A 98 -6.51 -4.24 -6.25
CA ILE A 98 -7.07 -5.13 -5.23
C ILE A 98 -8.01 -4.32 -4.35
N ALA A 99 -9.30 -4.61 -4.40
CA ALA A 99 -10.34 -3.93 -3.63
C ALA A 99 -11.32 -4.93 -3.02
N ASP A 100 -12.05 -4.49 -2.00
CA ASP A 100 -13.27 -5.15 -1.56
C ASP A 100 -14.29 -5.20 -2.71
N ASP A 101 -15.13 -6.24 -2.76
CA ASP A 101 -16.17 -6.37 -3.81
C ASP A 101 -17.39 -5.47 -3.57
N SER A 102 -17.19 -4.32 -2.96
CA SER A 102 -18.17 -3.26 -2.83
C SER A 102 -17.94 -2.14 -3.84
N ALA A 103 -18.86 -1.17 -3.88
CA ALA A 103 -18.69 0.04 -4.64
C ALA A 103 -17.98 1.17 -3.86
N LEU A 104 -17.56 0.93 -2.64
CA LEU A 104 -16.89 1.94 -1.82
C LEU A 104 -15.50 2.29 -2.41
N ARG A 105 -15.17 3.57 -2.39
CA ARG A 105 -13.82 4.04 -2.72
C ARG A 105 -12.77 3.39 -1.81
N ILE A 106 -13.07 3.32 -0.51
CA ILE A 106 -12.25 2.67 0.52
C ILE A 106 -13.19 1.95 1.49
N ASP A 107 -13.04 0.63 1.61
CA ASP A 107 -13.68 -0.16 2.66
C ASP A 107 -12.91 0.01 3.98
N ALA A 108 -13.29 1.00 4.78
CA ALA A 108 -12.58 1.32 6.02
C ALA A 108 -12.68 0.21 7.08
N VAL A 109 -13.71 -0.63 7.02
CA VAL A 109 -13.91 -1.74 7.97
C VAL A 109 -13.03 -2.92 7.57
N GLY A 110 -13.13 -3.37 6.34
CA GLY A 110 -12.38 -4.52 5.87
C GLY A 110 -10.88 -4.27 5.82
N ARG A 111 -10.44 -3.08 5.37
CA ARG A 111 -9.01 -2.76 5.34
C ARG A 111 -8.36 -2.68 6.73
N SER A 112 -9.14 -2.35 7.78
CA SER A 112 -8.61 -2.43 9.16
C SER A 112 -8.24 -3.86 9.52
N LEU A 113 -9.00 -4.86 9.10
CA LEU A 113 -8.65 -6.27 9.26
C LEU A 113 -7.49 -6.66 8.33
N ASP A 114 -7.65 -6.44 7.03
CA ASP A 114 -6.77 -6.99 6.00
C ASP A 114 -5.36 -6.39 6.04
N TYR A 115 -5.20 -5.13 6.48
CA TYR A 115 -3.93 -4.41 6.38
C TYR A 115 -3.16 -4.28 7.70
N THR A 116 -3.72 -4.76 8.81
CA THR A 116 -3.05 -4.63 10.10
C THR A 116 -2.55 -5.97 10.61
N PRO A 117 -1.34 -6.01 11.21
CA PRO A 117 -0.81 -7.22 11.83
C PRO A 117 -1.61 -7.60 13.08
N ALA A 118 -1.61 -8.88 13.45
CA ALA A 118 -2.19 -9.32 14.69
C ALA A 118 -1.35 -8.83 15.87
N ARG A 119 -2.00 -8.13 16.81
CA ARG A 119 -1.48 -7.79 18.11
C ARG A 119 -2.37 -8.45 19.17
N TYR A 120 -1.77 -8.89 20.25
CA TYR A 120 -2.48 -9.60 21.31
C TYR A 120 -2.37 -8.84 22.63
N SER A 121 -3.50 -8.65 23.28
CA SER A 121 -3.60 -8.23 24.67
C SER A 121 -4.52 -9.20 25.38
N ASP A 122 -4.09 -9.71 26.53
CA ASP A 122 -4.84 -10.70 27.32
C ASP A 122 -5.33 -11.92 26.50
N GLY A 123 -4.49 -12.40 25.57
CA GLY A 123 -4.78 -13.54 24.70
C GLY A 123 -5.81 -13.29 23.59
N ARG A 124 -6.24 -12.03 23.40
CA ARG A 124 -7.17 -11.63 22.34
C ARG A 124 -6.50 -10.69 21.35
N VAL A 125 -6.91 -10.79 20.09
CA VAL A 125 -6.49 -9.82 19.06
C VAL A 125 -7.06 -8.44 19.40
N GLU A 126 -6.20 -7.42 19.41
CA GLU A 126 -6.60 -6.03 19.65
C GLU A 126 -7.47 -5.50 18.51
N THR A 127 -8.38 -4.59 18.84
CA THR A 127 -9.21 -3.89 17.85
C THR A 127 -8.52 -2.63 17.32
N ASP A 128 -9.09 -2.05 16.26
CA ASP A 128 -8.56 -0.82 15.65
C ASP A 128 -8.54 0.35 16.65
N PRO A 129 -7.39 1.00 16.88
CA PRO A 129 -7.28 2.10 17.82
C PRO A 129 -8.11 3.35 17.45
N LEU A 130 -8.51 3.48 16.16
CA LEU A 130 -9.40 4.55 15.70
C LEU A 130 -10.87 4.23 15.95
N ASN A 131 -11.22 2.94 15.88
CA ASN A 131 -12.60 2.48 16.08
C ASN A 131 -12.60 1.06 16.66
N PRO A 132 -12.88 0.89 17.97
CA PRO A 132 -12.86 -0.41 18.64
C PRO A 132 -13.85 -1.44 18.08
N GLN A 133 -14.80 -1.03 17.22
CA GLN A 133 -15.72 -1.97 16.56
C GLN A 133 -15.10 -2.61 15.31
N ARG A 134 -13.94 -2.13 14.84
CA ARG A 134 -13.25 -2.67 13.68
C ARG A 134 -12.27 -3.76 14.12
N ARG A 135 -12.35 -4.89 13.44
CA ARG A 135 -11.38 -5.99 13.62
C ARG A 135 -10.03 -5.60 13.01
N THR A 136 -8.97 -6.18 13.56
CA THR A 136 -7.58 -6.06 13.07
C THR A 136 -6.94 -7.44 13.00
N GLY A 137 -5.71 -7.53 12.52
CA GLY A 137 -4.89 -8.73 12.66
C GLY A 137 -4.94 -9.70 11.49
N GLY A 138 -5.58 -9.35 10.37
CA GLY A 138 -5.71 -10.21 9.20
C GLY A 138 -4.56 -10.12 8.19
N ALA A 139 -3.54 -9.27 8.42
CA ALA A 139 -2.50 -9.00 7.42
C ALA A 139 -1.80 -10.26 6.89
N ALA A 140 -1.53 -11.24 7.76
CA ALA A 140 -0.89 -12.49 7.33
C ALA A 140 -1.80 -13.31 6.38
N ALA A 141 -3.10 -13.42 6.70
CA ALA A 141 -4.06 -14.12 5.87
C ALA A 141 -4.28 -13.41 4.52
N PHE A 142 -4.30 -12.08 4.53
CA PHE A 142 -4.43 -11.29 3.31
C PHE A 142 -3.17 -11.37 2.43
N ALA A 143 -1.97 -11.34 3.01
CA ALA A 143 -0.73 -11.58 2.27
C ALA A 143 -0.71 -12.98 1.63
N GLN A 144 -1.19 -13.98 2.35
CA GLN A 144 -1.34 -15.34 1.82
C GLN A 144 -2.34 -15.38 0.65
N LEU A 145 -3.49 -14.70 0.74
CA LEU A 145 -4.45 -14.58 -0.36
C LEU A 145 -3.82 -13.91 -1.60
N ILE A 146 -3.03 -12.86 -1.41
CA ILE A 146 -2.29 -12.22 -2.52
C ILE A 146 -1.35 -13.24 -3.16
N ALA A 147 -0.53 -13.93 -2.36
CA ALA A 147 0.50 -14.84 -2.85
C ALA A 147 -0.07 -16.08 -3.55
N THR A 148 -1.13 -16.69 -2.99
CA THR A 148 -1.64 -17.98 -3.48
C THR A 148 -2.94 -17.89 -4.27
N GLY A 149 -3.63 -16.75 -4.21
CA GLY A 149 -4.87 -16.51 -4.93
C GLY A 149 -4.70 -15.46 -6.04
N ILE A 150 -4.34 -14.23 -5.67
CA ILE A 150 -4.35 -13.09 -6.60
C ILE A 150 -3.21 -13.20 -7.62
N CYS A 151 -1.96 -13.37 -7.18
CA CYS A 151 -0.82 -13.47 -8.08
C CYS A 151 -0.99 -14.59 -9.12
N PRO A 152 -1.37 -15.84 -8.75
CA PRO A 152 -1.64 -16.90 -9.72
C PRO A 152 -2.77 -16.58 -10.71
N GLN A 153 -3.81 -15.85 -10.27
CA GLN A 153 -4.89 -15.41 -11.16
C GLN A 153 -4.42 -14.38 -12.19
N VAL A 154 -3.47 -13.52 -11.84
CA VAL A 154 -2.84 -12.58 -12.78
C VAL A 154 -1.93 -13.34 -13.75
N GLU A 155 -1.05 -14.21 -13.24
CA GLU A 155 -0.12 -15.01 -14.04
C GLU A 155 -0.84 -15.96 -15.04
N ALA A 156 -2.01 -16.45 -14.69
CA ALA A 156 -2.82 -17.27 -15.59
C ALA A 156 -3.42 -16.49 -16.78
N ARG A 157 -3.43 -15.14 -16.71
CA ARG A 157 -4.05 -14.25 -17.72
C ARG A 157 -3.03 -13.53 -18.59
N VAL A 158 -1.87 -13.22 -18.02
CA VAL A 158 -0.84 -12.42 -18.67
C VAL A 158 0.56 -12.99 -18.37
N ALA A 159 1.49 -12.84 -19.31
CA ALA A 159 2.89 -13.15 -19.08
C ALA A 159 3.50 -12.14 -18.11
N VAL A 160 3.93 -12.57 -16.93
CA VAL A 160 4.44 -11.72 -15.83
C VAL A 160 5.96 -11.88 -15.71
N ASP A 161 6.67 -10.78 -15.62
CA ASP A 161 8.06 -10.76 -15.14
C ASP A 161 8.08 -10.84 -13.60
N ARG A 162 8.41 -12.03 -13.08
CA ARG A 162 8.47 -12.29 -11.64
C ARG A 162 9.59 -11.53 -10.92
N GLN A 163 10.54 -10.94 -11.66
CA GLN A 163 11.61 -10.11 -11.08
C GLN A 163 11.22 -8.62 -11.05
N ARG A 164 10.05 -8.25 -11.57
CA ARG A 164 9.59 -6.86 -11.67
C ARG A 164 8.17 -6.69 -11.12
N GLN A 165 7.96 -7.17 -9.89
CA GLN A 165 6.67 -7.05 -9.21
C GLN A 165 6.74 -6.01 -8.09
N THR A 166 5.80 -5.08 -8.10
CA THR A 166 5.70 -3.98 -7.12
C THR A 166 4.42 -4.13 -6.30
N LEU A 167 4.52 -3.99 -4.97
CA LEU A 167 3.38 -3.83 -4.08
C LEU A 167 3.32 -2.36 -3.62
N TRP A 168 2.19 -1.70 -3.90
CA TRP A 168 1.94 -0.31 -3.51
C TRP A 168 0.77 -0.22 -2.54
N GLY A 169 0.88 0.66 -1.54
CA GLY A 169 -0.22 0.95 -0.62
C GLY A 169 -0.08 2.27 0.12
N HIS A 170 -1.22 2.89 0.44
CA HIS A 170 -1.31 4.17 1.12
C HIS A 170 -1.90 4.01 2.53
N SER A 171 -1.38 4.75 3.52
CA SER A 171 -1.92 4.78 4.89
C SER A 171 -1.85 3.40 5.55
N TYR A 172 -2.98 2.76 5.89
CA TYR A 172 -3.03 1.35 6.33
C TYR A 172 -2.51 0.39 5.25
N GLY A 173 -2.76 0.70 3.96
CA GLY A 173 -2.14 -0.04 2.85
C GLY A 173 -0.62 0.08 2.87
N GLY A 174 -0.07 1.26 3.18
CA GLY A 174 1.37 1.47 3.38
C GLY A 174 1.92 0.70 4.59
N LEU A 175 1.15 0.61 5.68
CA LEU A 175 1.47 -0.23 6.84
C LEU A 175 1.56 -1.71 6.42
N PHE A 176 0.59 -2.18 5.62
CA PHE A 176 0.58 -3.55 5.10
C PHE A 176 1.77 -3.83 4.17
N VAL A 177 2.12 -2.91 3.27
CA VAL A 177 3.31 -3.03 2.40
C VAL A 177 4.56 -3.28 3.22
N LEU A 178 4.76 -2.49 4.28
CA LEU A 178 5.90 -2.64 5.20
C LEU A 178 5.81 -3.95 6.01
N GLN A 179 4.61 -4.37 6.42
CA GLN A 179 4.40 -5.65 7.10
C GLN A 179 4.80 -6.82 6.21
N VAL A 180 4.42 -6.82 4.92
CA VAL A 180 4.81 -7.85 3.95
C VAL A 180 6.33 -7.84 3.73
N LEU A 181 6.94 -6.67 3.58
CA LEU A 181 8.41 -6.55 3.46
C LEU A 181 9.15 -7.19 4.64
N LEU A 182 8.63 -7.01 5.87
CA LEU A 182 9.27 -7.54 7.09
C LEU A 182 9.04 -9.02 7.33
N THR A 183 7.93 -9.60 6.80
CA THR A 183 7.54 -10.98 7.11
C THR A 183 7.65 -11.95 5.94
N GLN A 184 7.51 -11.45 4.71
CA GLN A 184 7.53 -12.23 3.47
C GLN A 184 8.26 -11.46 2.36
N PRO A 185 9.53 -11.04 2.59
CA PRO A 185 10.26 -10.13 1.72
C PRO A 185 10.48 -10.64 0.29
N GLN A 186 10.28 -11.93 0.05
CA GLN A 186 10.46 -12.58 -1.26
C GLN A 186 9.26 -12.43 -2.19
N LEU A 187 8.09 -11.94 -1.70
CA LEU A 187 6.88 -11.87 -2.51
C LEU A 187 6.96 -10.83 -3.62
N PHE A 188 7.66 -9.72 -3.36
CA PHE A 188 7.81 -8.63 -4.33
C PHE A 188 9.25 -8.15 -4.38
N GLN A 189 9.63 -7.55 -5.51
CA GLN A 189 10.96 -6.96 -5.70
C GLN A 189 10.97 -5.48 -5.33
N HIS A 190 9.80 -4.82 -5.41
CA HIS A 190 9.67 -3.42 -5.02
C HIS A 190 8.45 -3.21 -4.10
N TYR A 191 8.68 -2.53 -3.00
CA TYR A 191 7.70 -2.18 -1.98
C TYR A 191 7.54 -0.66 -1.96
N VAL A 192 6.33 -0.15 -2.20
CA VAL A 192 6.04 1.29 -2.20
C VAL A 192 5.04 1.59 -1.10
N ALA A 193 5.53 2.12 0.01
CA ALA A 193 4.72 2.50 1.17
C ALA A 193 4.50 4.02 1.17
N VAL A 194 3.25 4.46 1.03
CA VAL A 194 2.89 5.88 0.94
C VAL A 194 2.19 6.31 2.22
N ASP A 195 2.74 7.32 2.88
CA ASP A 195 2.25 7.85 4.18
C ASP A 195 1.80 6.72 5.14
N PRO A 196 2.64 5.69 5.37
CA PRO A 196 2.24 4.52 6.13
C PRO A 196 1.81 4.92 7.55
N SER A 197 0.77 4.25 8.07
CA SER A 197 0.24 4.49 9.41
C SER A 197 1.17 3.97 10.51
N LEU A 198 2.41 4.50 10.60
CA LEU A 198 3.46 4.06 11.53
C LEU A 198 3.09 4.23 13.00
N TRP A 199 2.12 5.09 13.31
CA TRP A 199 1.55 5.30 14.65
C TRP A 199 0.66 4.14 15.12
N TRP A 200 0.20 3.28 14.19
CA TRP A 200 -0.71 2.19 14.50
C TRP A 200 -0.09 1.24 15.53
N GLY A 201 -0.93 0.84 16.51
CA GLY A 201 -0.49 -0.07 17.56
C GLY A 201 0.71 0.46 18.37
N ASP A 202 0.75 1.79 18.63
CA ASP A 202 1.84 2.46 19.36
C ASP A 202 3.22 2.24 18.72
N GLY A 203 3.27 2.22 17.39
CA GLY A 203 4.51 2.04 16.63
C GLY A 203 4.94 0.57 16.51
N PHE A 204 3.99 -0.36 16.59
CA PHE A 204 4.24 -1.80 16.52
C PHE A 204 5.13 -2.20 15.35
N LEU A 205 4.87 -1.67 14.15
CA LEU A 205 5.67 -2.00 12.97
C LEU A 205 7.12 -1.51 13.08
N VAL A 206 7.34 -0.32 13.65
CA VAL A 206 8.69 0.22 13.87
C VAL A 206 9.48 -0.66 14.86
N GLN A 207 8.81 -1.15 15.90
CA GLN A 207 9.41 -2.09 16.84
C GLN A 207 9.71 -3.44 16.20
N GLN A 208 8.83 -3.93 15.32
CA GLN A 208 9.06 -5.14 14.54
C GLN A 208 10.25 -4.99 13.59
N ALA A 209 10.36 -3.84 12.89
CA ALA A 209 11.48 -3.53 12.01
C ALA A 209 12.82 -3.57 12.76
N ARG A 210 12.90 -2.99 13.96
CA ARG A 210 14.11 -3.07 14.81
C ARG A 210 14.50 -4.50 15.09
N ARG A 211 13.55 -5.33 15.54
CA ARG A 211 13.82 -6.76 15.83
C ARG A 211 14.33 -7.52 14.61
N VAL A 212 13.78 -7.24 13.42
CA VAL A 212 14.23 -7.87 12.16
C VAL A 212 15.66 -7.45 11.82
N VAL A 213 16.00 -6.16 11.99
CA VAL A 213 17.34 -5.64 11.75
C VAL A 213 18.34 -6.21 12.77
N ASP A 214 18.01 -6.20 14.06
CA ASP A 214 18.87 -6.75 15.12
C ASP A 214 19.16 -8.23 14.84
N HIS A 215 18.14 -9.02 14.50
CA HIS A 215 18.32 -10.44 14.16
C HIS A 215 19.16 -10.65 12.90
N ALA A 216 18.98 -9.83 11.86
CA ALA A 216 19.77 -9.93 10.63
C ALA A 216 21.27 -9.61 10.85
N GLN A 217 21.59 -8.78 11.84
CA GLN A 217 22.98 -8.48 12.22
C GLN A 217 23.63 -9.61 13.03
N GLU A 218 22.83 -10.41 13.76
CA GLU A 218 23.32 -11.57 14.52
C GLU A 218 23.59 -12.79 13.64
N VAL A 219 22.84 -12.93 12.52
CA VAL A 219 22.98 -14.05 11.59
C VAL A 219 23.91 -13.65 10.45
N SER A 220 25.12 -14.25 10.41
CA SER A 220 26.11 -14.03 9.34
C SER A 220 25.47 -14.36 7.97
N ALA A 221 25.45 -13.40 7.06
CA ALA A 221 24.76 -13.49 5.79
C ALA A 221 25.60 -14.21 4.72
N ASP A 222 25.74 -15.52 4.78
CA ASP A 222 26.32 -16.34 3.69
C ASP A 222 25.30 -16.72 2.59
N THR A 223 24.02 -16.34 2.75
CA THR A 223 23.00 -16.66 1.76
C THR A 223 22.81 -15.47 0.81
N PRO A 224 22.99 -15.63 -0.51
CA PRO A 224 22.65 -14.60 -1.48
C PRO A 224 21.19 -14.20 -1.33
N GLN A 225 20.95 -12.96 -0.97
CA GLN A 225 19.59 -12.43 -0.88
C GLN A 225 19.23 -11.75 -2.21
N SER A 226 18.01 -12.02 -2.70
CA SER A 226 17.49 -11.30 -3.86
C SER A 226 17.46 -9.81 -3.58
N GLU A 227 17.88 -8.99 -4.53
CA GLU A 227 17.77 -7.54 -4.41
C GLU A 227 16.33 -7.09 -4.33
N ARG A 228 16.02 -6.29 -3.33
CA ARG A 228 14.69 -5.71 -3.09
C ARG A 228 14.81 -4.21 -2.91
N ARG A 229 13.71 -3.53 -3.17
CA ARG A 229 13.64 -2.10 -2.97
C ARG A 229 12.45 -1.70 -2.11
N LEU A 230 12.67 -0.70 -1.28
CA LEU A 230 11.63 0.02 -0.57
C LEU A 230 11.67 1.49 -1.00
N THR A 231 10.56 2.01 -1.50
CA THR A 231 10.33 3.45 -1.62
C THR A 231 9.26 3.84 -0.60
N LEU A 232 9.64 4.64 0.38
CA LEU A 232 8.73 5.20 1.35
C LEU A 232 8.46 6.66 0.97
N MET A 233 7.22 6.99 0.62
CA MET A 233 6.81 8.36 0.28
C MET A 233 6.00 8.95 1.41
N ALA A 234 6.17 10.24 1.71
CA ALA A 234 5.37 10.94 2.70
C ALA A 234 5.12 12.39 2.32
N GLY A 235 3.93 12.91 2.66
CA GLY A 235 3.59 14.32 2.51
C GLY A 235 4.07 15.15 3.71
N GLU A 236 4.25 16.46 3.50
CA GLU A 236 4.59 17.39 4.59
C GLU A 236 3.45 17.57 5.60
N GLY A 237 2.20 17.37 5.15
CA GLY A 237 1.00 17.44 5.98
C GLY A 237 0.55 16.09 6.54
N GLY A 238 1.44 15.09 6.62
CA GLY A 238 1.14 13.74 7.10
C GLY A 238 0.53 13.72 8.50
N PRO A 239 0.06 12.53 8.98
CA PRO A 239 -0.62 12.40 10.28
C PRO A 239 0.23 12.90 11.46
N THR A 240 1.53 13.12 11.24
CA THR A 240 2.49 13.58 12.23
C THR A 240 2.56 15.10 12.41
N ALA A 241 2.17 15.89 11.39
CA ALA A 241 2.42 17.34 11.44
C ALA A 241 1.28 18.17 12.05
N ASN A 242 0.00 17.88 11.77
CA ASN A 242 -1.11 18.74 12.22
C ASN A 242 -2.42 18.02 12.61
N ASN A 243 -2.53 16.70 12.47
CA ASN A 243 -3.69 15.94 12.91
C ASN A 243 -3.42 15.18 14.21
N ALA A 244 -2.54 15.69 15.06
CA ALA A 244 -2.46 15.23 16.43
C ALA A 244 -3.83 15.43 17.05
N LYS A 245 -4.67 14.40 17.10
CA LYS A 245 -5.76 14.35 18.08
C LYS A 245 -5.17 14.83 19.40
N PRO A 246 -5.93 15.57 20.22
CA PRO A 246 -5.41 16.09 21.47
C PRO A 246 -4.67 14.97 22.19
N HIS A 247 -3.42 15.25 22.54
CA HIS A 247 -2.50 14.33 23.18
C HIS A 247 -3.21 13.60 24.33
N ARG A 248 -3.43 12.30 24.18
CA ARG A 248 -3.89 11.49 25.32
C ARG A 248 -2.73 11.43 26.32
N PRO A 249 -2.93 11.86 27.57
CA PRO A 249 -1.89 11.77 28.60
C PRO A 249 -1.33 10.35 28.64
N GLY A 250 0.00 10.21 28.60
CA GLY A 250 0.67 8.92 28.66
C GLY A 250 1.06 8.26 27.30
N ARG A 251 0.70 8.84 26.15
CA ARG A 251 1.20 8.35 24.84
C ARG A 251 2.44 9.15 24.41
N PRO A 252 3.48 8.47 23.87
CA PRO A 252 4.59 9.15 23.22
C PRO A 252 4.08 10.04 22.08
N ARG A 253 4.66 11.22 21.93
CA ARG A 253 4.39 12.11 20.79
C ARG A 253 4.86 11.36 19.53
N ALA A 254 4.01 11.34 18.49
CA ALA A 254 4.41 10.74 17.22
C ALA A 254 5.69 11.45 16.70
N ASP A 255 6.72 10.66 16.37
CA ASP A 255 7.96 11.19 15.79
C ASP A 255 7.64 11.74 14.38
N PRO A 256 7.84 13.04 14.12
CA PRO A 256 7.61 13.64 12.80
C PRO A 256 8.54 13.08 11.72
N HIS A 257 9.66 12.48 12.11
CA HIS A 257 10.65 11.87 11.21
C HIS A 257 10.58 10.34 11.19
N ALA A 258 9.52 9.74 11.75
CA ALA A 258 9.39 8.28 11.86
C ALA A 258 9.62 7.54 10.54
N ALA A 259 9.14 8.11 9.43
CA ALA A 259 9.31 7.55 8.08
C ALA A 259 10.78 7.55 7.64
N GLN A 260 11.49 8.65 7.86
CA GLN A 260 12.93 8.79 7.54
C GLN A 260 13.77 7.87 8.42
N HIS A 261 13.49 7.82 9.73
CA HIS A 261 14.18 6.94 10.67
C HIS A 261 13.94 5.46 10.33
N LEU A 262 12.74 5.11 9.90
CA LEU A 262 12.44 3.74 9.47
C LEU A 262 13.22 3.36 8.20
N VAL A 263 13.31 4.25 7.21
CA VAL A 263 14.11 4.02 6.00
C VAL A 263 15.58 3.84 6.37
N ALA A 264 16.15 4.73 7.20
CA ALA A 264 17.53 4.62 7.66
C ALA A 264 17.79 3.28 8.38
N LEU A 265 16.87 2.86 9.25
CA LEU A 265 16.95 1.57 9.94
C LEU A 265 16.93 0.40 8.96
N LEU A 266 15.97 0.37 8.02
CA LEU A 266 15.80 -0.74 7.07
C LEU A 266 16.90 -0.79 6.01
N SER A 267 17.58 0.32 5.71
CA SER A 267 18.73 0.36 4.80
C SER A 267 19.92 -0.49 5.28
N SER A 268 19.94 -0.91 6.54
CA SER A 268 20.96 -1.83 7.07
C SER A 268 20.68 -3.31 6.78
N LEU A 269 19.48 -3.64 6.25
CA LEU A 269 19.16 -5.02 5.90
C LEU A 269 19.87 -5.46 4.63
N PRO A 270 20.53 -6.62 4.62
CA PRO A 270 21.19 -7.15 3.43
C PRO A 270 20.19 -7.33 2.26
N GLY A 271 20.62 -6.97 1.04
CA GLY A 271 19.81 -7.09 -0.16
C GLY A 271 18.58 -6.17 -0.21
N LEU A 272 18.49 -5.15 0.65
CA LEU A 272 17.43 -4.14 0.62
C LEU A 272 18.00 -2.75 0.34
N THR A 273 17.61 -2.13 -0.77
CA THR A 273 17.81 -0.71 -1.04
C THR A 273 16.57 0.05 -0.62
N ALA A 274 16.68 0.93 0.38
CA ALA A 274 15.57 1.72 0.88
C ALA A 274 15.77 3.21 0.61
N GLU A 275 14.74 3.89 0.12
CA GLU A 275 14.75 5.33 -0.15
C GLU A 275 13.53 6.02 0.46
N TYR A 276 13.72 7.26 0.89
CA TYR A 276 12.67 8.15 1.34
C TYR A 276 12.42 9.24 0.29
N ARG A 277 11.15 9.46 -0.06
CA ARG A 277 10.72 10.53 -0.98
C ARG A 277 9.71 11.43 -0.30
N LEU A 278 10.06 12.69 -0.10
CA LEU A 278 9.11 13.70 0.33
C LEU A 278 8.19 14.08 -0.84
N LEU A 279 6.89 14.25 -0.55
CA LEU A 279 5.90 14.82 -1.46
C LEU A 279 5.53 16.22 -0.93
N PRO A 280 6.24 17.29 -1.38
CA PRO A 280 6.17 18.61 -0.76
C PRO A 280 4.77 19.21 -0.88
N GLY A 281 4.32 19.88 0.19
CA GLY A 281 3.05 20.61 0.24
C GLY A 281 1.79 19.73 0.20
N LEU A 282 1.92 18.40 0.14
CA LEU A 282 0.77 17.50 0.05
C LEU A 282 0.32 17.03 1.42
N SER A 283 -0.99 17.05 1.63
CA SER A 283 -1.63 16.43 2.79
C SER A 283 -1.69 14.90 2.63
N HIS A 284 -1.89 14.19 3.75
CA HIS A 284 -2.05 12.74 3.80
C HIS A 284 -3.04 12.18 2.75
N GLY A 285 -4.18 12.85 2.54
CA GLY A 285 -5.17 12.39 1.54
C GLY A 285 -4.74 12.61 0.09
N GLN A 286 -3.91 13.63 -0.17
CA GLN A 286 -3.43 13.96 -1.52
C GLN A 286 -2.27 13.06 -1.95
N THR A 287 -1.50 12.51 -1.01
CA THR A 287 -0.36 11.64 -1.33
C THR A 287 -0.78 10.34 -1.99
N LEU A 288 -2.02 9.86 -1.78
CA LEU A 288 -2.56 8.68 -2.47
C LEU A 288 -2.47 8.87 -3.99
N GLY A 289 -3.14 9.87 -4.55
CA GLY A 289 -3.14 10.12 -6.00
C GLY A 289 -1.77 10.54 -6.52
N ALA A 290 -1.08 11.43 -5.80
CA ALA A 290 0.21 11.97 -6.23
C ALA A 290 1.33 10.91 -6.32
N SER A 291 1.25 9.84 -5.55
CA SER A 291 2.26 8.75 -5.56
C SER A 291 2.09 7.75 -6.70
N LEU A 292 0.91 7.69 -7.35
CA LEU A 292 0.64 6.69 -8.39
C LEU A 292 1.50 6.90 -9.63
N ALA A 293 1.46 8.07 -10.24
CA ALA A 293 2.21 8.33 -11.46
C ALA A 293 3.72 8.04 -11.33
N PRO A 294 4.44 8.52 -10.30
CA PRO A 294 5.85 8.16 -10.11
C PRO A 294 6.07 6.67 -9.88
N THR A 295 5.19 5.98 -9.13
CA THR A 295 5.29 4.54 -8.91
C THR A 295 5.14 3.74 -10.20
N LEU A 296 4.12 4.07 -11.01
CA LEU A 296 3.82 3.35 -12.24
C LEU A 296 4.90 3.55 -13.31
N ARG A 297 5.43 4.79 -13.44
CA ARG A 297 6.55 5.09 -14.34
C ARG A 297 7.84 4.39 -13.91
N ASP A 298 8.11 4.33 -12.60
CA ASP A 298 9.25 3.62 -12.05
C ASP A 298 9.19 2.11 -12.36
N ALA A 299 8.01 1.50 -12.28
CA ALA A 299 7.80 0.11 -12.67
C ALA A 299 7.99 -0.14 -14.18
N ALA A 300 7.68 0.85 -15.03
CA ALA A 300 7.84 0.76 -16.48
C ALA A 300 9.29 0.84 -16.95
N THR A 301 10.16 1.54 -16.21
CA THR A 301 11.54 1.88 -16.66
C THR A 301 12.63 0.99 -16.08
N ARG A 302 12.31 0.01 -15.27
CA ARG A 302 13.29 -0.83 -14.55
C ARG A 302 13.35 -2.28 -14.97
#